data_ca5bf37388c68a9af554e2c6b3792538
#
_entry.id   ca5bf37388c68a9af554e2c6b3792538
#
_cell.length_a   1.000
_cell.length_b   1.000
_cell.length_c   1.000
_cell.angle_alpha   90.00
_cell.angle_beta   90.00
_cell.angle_gamma   90.00
#
_symmetry.space_group_name_H-M   'P 1'
#
loop_
_entity.id
_entity.type
_entity.pdbx_description
1 polymer ?
#
loop_
_entity_poly.entity_id
_entity_poly.type
_entity_poly.pdbx_seq_one_letter_code
_entity_poly.pdbx_strand_id
1 'polypeptide(L)'
;MRAVPGADSATLAQMATYGPRNCHDVTAYPAMNLLAGACASYGLLVDISNPERPVRLDAVADTNFSLWHTAVFSNDGSRVVFTDEWGGGTSPNCQAEHPLEMGGNTTLVIGADRKFKQHAYFKIPTAQSAQENCVSHNGGLVPVPGRDIMVQGWYQGGVNVIDFTDPDRPYEIAFFDRGPIDPPPAAGAEQASVSRTRGTIGGSWGAYYWNGYVYSSEMARGLDILELEPSAHLSANEIAAAKLVHFEEYNPQSQPRITWPAAFPVVRSYLDQLVRHEGLASARTTAIGRALDAAERQSGAARRSALTQLAGEVERDANGARDAARVRAMAAAIRNLAAVAG
;
A
#
# COMPACT_ATOMS: atom_id res chain seq x y z
N MET A 1 10.45 -20.31 13.95
CA MET A 1 9.73 -20.22 12.66
C MET A 1 8.27 -20.57 12.89
N ARG A 2 7.40 -19.88 12.22
CA ARG A 2 5.96 -20.05 12.27
C ARG A 2 5.43 -20.15 10.83
N ALA A 3 4.50 -21.05 10.58
CA ALA A 3 3.78 -21.07 9.32
C ALA A 3 2.40 -20.45 9.47
N VAL A 4 1.85 -20.00 8.38
CA VAL A 4 0.46 -19.56 8.34
C VAL A 4 -0.48 -20.76 8.55
N PRO A 5 -1.69 -20.52 9.08
CA PRO A 5 -2.68 -21.59 9.25
C PRO A 5 -2.99 -22.27 7.90
N GLY A 6 -3.08 -23.60 7.91
CA GLY A 6 -3.42 -24.40 6.72
C GLY A 6 -2.23 -24.96 5.96
N ALA A 7 -0.99 -24.58 6.30
CA ALA A 7 0.20 -25.18 5.68
C ALA A 7 0.30 -26.68 5.96
N ASP A 8 0.55 -27.48 4.91
CA ASP A 8 0.69 -28.91 5.07
C ASP A 8 2.01 -29.30 5.76
N SER A 9 1.99 -30.44 6.48
CA SER A 9 3.11 -30.86 7.32
C SER A 9 4.37 -31.22 6.54
N ALA A 10 4.26 -31.70 5.31
CA ALA A 10 5.40 -32.09 4.47
C ALA A 10 6.13 -30.84 3.99
N THR A 11 5.39 -29.84 3.51
CA THR A 11 5.95 -28.54 3.11
C THR A 11 6.59 -27.84 4.31
N LEU A 12 5.95 -27.86 5.49
CA LEU A 12 6.53 -27.29 6.71
C LEU A 12 7.84 -27.96 7.12
N ALA A 13 7.93 -29.27 7.02
CA ALA A 13 9.17 -30.01 7.32
C ALA A 13 10.28 -29.66 6.33
N GLN A 14 9.97 -29.55 5.04
CA GLN A 14 10.91 -29.13 4.02
C GLN A 14 11.39 -27.69 4.24
N MET A 15 10.49 -26.76 4.51
CA MET A 15 10.82 -25.37 4.83
C MET A 15 11.69 -25.27 6.10
N ALA A 16 11.37 -26.03 7.15
CA ALA A 16 12.16 -26.08 8.38
C ALA A 16 13.59 -26.57 8.15
N THR A 17 13.78 -27.52 7.22
CA THR A 17 15.10 -28.05 6.88
C THR A 17 15.98 -26.99 6.18
N TYR A 18 15.39 -26.20 5.31
CA TYR A 18 16.15 -25.24 4.51
C TYR A 18 16.19 -23.85 5.14
N GLY A 19 15.18 -23.45 5.93
CA GLY A 19 15.07 -22.14 6.56
C GLY A 19 15.04 -20.97 5.56
N PRO A 20 14.94 -19.73 6.04
CA PRO A 20 15.07 -18.57 5.17
C PRO A 20 16.48 -18.46 4.63
N ARG A 21 16.60 -18.38 3.31
CA ARG A 21 17.87 -18.23 2.59
C ARG A 21 17.93 -16.88 1.89
N ASN A 22 18.40 -16.83 0.69
CA ASN A 22 18.55 -15.62 -0.11
C ASN A 22 17.25 -14.80 -0.15
N CYS A 23 17.29 -13.56 0.30
CA CYS A 23 16.19 -12.64 0.12
C CYS A 23 16.21 -12.14 -1.32
N HIS A 24 15.03 -12.15 -1.96
CA HIS A 24 14.87 -11.51 -3.25
C HIS A 24 14.94 -9.99 -3.07
N ASP A 25 14.17 -9.50 -2.10
CA ASP A 25 14.14 -8.08 -1.77
C ASP A 25 14.05 -7.85 -0.26
N VAL A 26 14.49 -6.67 0.17
CA VAL A 26 14.36 -6.22 1.55
C VAL A 26 13.91 -4.77 1.58
N THR A 27 13.06 -4.42 2.55
CA THR A 27 12.66 -3.03 2.78
C THR A 27 13.04 -2.64 4.19
N ALA A 28 14.03 -1.78 4.31
CA ALA A 28 14.37 -1.15 5.57
C ALA A 28 13.36 -0.03 5.88
N TYR A 29 12.97 0.07 7.15
CA TYR A 29 12.18 1.18 7.66
C TYR A 29 12.91 1.81 8.86
N PRO A 30 13.91 2.67 8.61
CA PRO A 30 14.79 3.20 9.63
C PRO A 30 14.07 3.94 10.76
N ALA A 31 13.00 4.68 10.43
CA ALA A 31 12.20 5.42 11.41
C ALA A 31 11.54 4.52 12.48
N MET A 32 11.41 3.22 12.21
CA MET A 32 10.85 2.21 13.12
C MET A 32 11.90 1.21 13.60
N ASN A 33 13.15 1.33 13.16
CA ASN A 33 14.21 0.35 13.38
C ASN A 33 13.82 -1.07 12.93
N LEU A 34 13.06 -1.17 11.84
CA LEU A 34 12.58 -2.42 11.29
C LEU A 34 13.09 -2.63 9.87
N LEU A 35 13.20 -3.90 9.49
CA LEU A 35 13.38 -4.34 8.12
C LEU A 35 12.44 -5.52 7.86
N ALA A 36 11.76 -5.50 6.74
CA ALA A 36 11.02 -6.65 6.23
C ALA A 36 11.79 -7.26 5.06
N GLY A 37 11.96 -8.58 5.09
CA GLY A 37 12.67 -9.33 4.04
C GLY A 37 11.76 -10.34 3.38
N ALA A 38 11.70 -10.31 2.05
CA ALA A 38 11.07 -11.32 1.23
C ALA A 38 12.13 -12.36 0.81
N CYS A 39 12.23 -13.46 1.56
CA CYS A 39 13.41 -14.32 1.55
C CYS A 39 13.06 -15.76 1.16
N ALA A 40 13.08 -16.03 -0.13
CA ALA A 40 12.69 -17.32 -0.72
C ALA A 40 11.26 -17.70 -0.32
N SER A 41 11.11 -18.64 0.62
CA SER A 41 9.80 -19.11 1.08
C SER A 41 9.33 -18.44 2.38
N TYR A 42 9.92 -17.30 2.76
CA TYR A 42 9.67 -16.66 4.05
C TYR A 42 9.53 -15.14 3.94
N GLY A 43 8.58 -14.59 4.71
CA GLY A 43 8.59 -13.20 5.14
C GLY A 43 9.34 -13.05 6.46
N LEU A 44 10.32 -12.18 6.51
CA LEU A 44 11.13 -11.91 7.71
C LEU A 44 10.80 -10.56 8.31
N LEU A 45 10.81 -10.48 9.64
CA LEU A 45 10.87 -9.24 10.39
C LEU A 45 12.20 -9.17 11.13
N VAL A 46 12.93 -8.09 10.96
CA VAL A 46 14.28 -7.89 11.51
C VAL A 46 14.33 -6.57 12.27
N ASP A 47 14.96 -6.57 13.44
CA ASP A 47 15.35 -5.37 14.18
C ASP A 47 16.67 -4.86 13.60
N ILE A 48 16.68 -3.62 13.17
CA ILE A 48 17.84 -2.91 12.64
C ILE A 48 18.25 -1.71 13.51
N SER A 49 17.86 -1.70 14.79
CA SER A 49 18.30 -0.65 15.73
C SER A 49 19.82 -0.57 15.84
N ASN A 50 20.50 -1.70 15.62
CA ASN A 50 21.92 -1.74 15.34
C ASN A 50 22.14 -2.39 13.96
N PRO A 51 22.38 -1.59 12.89
CA PRO A 51 22.50 -2.13 11.54
C PRO A 51 23.73 -3.04 11.34
N GLU A 52 24.76 -2.94 12.18
CA GLU A 52 25.91 -3.83 12.15
C GLU A 52 25.60 -5.22 12.77
N ARG A 53 24.54 -5.31 13.56
CA ARG A 53 24.11 -6.54 14.26
C ARG A 53 22.59 -6.70 14.19
N PRO A 54 22.02 -6.88 12.99
CA PRO A 54 20.57 -7.03 12.84
C PRO A 54 20.09 -8.29 13.55
N VAL A 55 18.91 -8.22 14.16
CA VAL A 55 18.32 -9.34 14.91
C VAL A 55 17.01 -9.74 14.25
N ARG A 56 16.91 -11.00 13.79
CA ARG A 56 15.65 -11.54 13.30
C ARG A 56 14.63 -11.65 14.43
N LEU A 57 13.52 -10.93 14.30
CA LEU A 57 12.42 -10.94 15.25
C LEU A 57 11.43 -12.09 14.94
N ASP A 58 11.09 -12.25 13.67
CA ASP A 58 10.16 -13.29 13.22
C ASP A 58 10.50 -13.81 11.81
N ALA A 59 9.99 -14.98 11.49
CA ALA A 59 10.01 -15.57 10.16
C ALA A 59 8.71 -16.33 9.94
N VAL A 60 7.95 -15.97 8.93
CA VAL A 60 6.67 -16.57 8.57
C VAL A 60 6.77 -17.20 7.20
N ALA A 61 6.33 -18.45 7.10
CA ALA A 61 6.20 -19.18 5.85
C ALA A 61 4.73 -19.25 5.45
N ASP A 62 4.48 -19.22 4.15
CA ASP A 62 3.17 -19.43 3.55
C ASP A 62 3.29 -20.39 2.39
N THR A 63 2.57 -21.52 2.46
CA THR A 63 2.59 -22.56 1.42
C THR A 63 1.86 -22.16 0.15
N ASN A 64 1.04 -21.11 0.21
CA ASN A 64 0.36 -20.54 -0.95
C ASN A 64 1.30 -19.64 -1.77
N PHE A 65 2.35 -19.07 -1.14
CA PHE A 65 3.34 -18.25 -1.82
C PHE A 65 4.44 -19.07 -2.45
N SER A 66 4.65 -18.85 -3.74
CA SER A 66 5.72 -19.49 -4.52
C SER A 66 7.05 -18.75 -4.36
N LEU A 67 7.02 -17.42 -4.42
CA LEU A 67 8.19 -16.56 -4.33
C LEU A 67 7.87 -15.28 -3.55
N TRP A 68 8.25 -15.24 -2.29
CA TRP A 68 8.23 -14.00 -1.50
C TRP A 68 9.15 -12.98 -2.18
N HIS A 69 8.56 -11.91 -2.72
CA HIS A 69 9.24 -11.04 -3.66
C HIS A 69 9.64 -9.69 -3.06
N THR A 70 8.67 -8.90 -2.58
CA THR A 70 8.95 -7.62 -1.94
C THR A 70 8.06 -7.40 -0.70
N ALA A 71 8.35 -6.34 0.05
CA ALA A 71 7.61 -5.95 1.25
C ALA A 71 7.39 -4.44 1.28
N VAL A 72 6.21 -4.00 1.75
CA VAL A 72 5.88 -2.60 1.97
C VAL A 72 5.26 -2.43 3.35
N PHE A 73 5.87 -1.61 4.21
CA PHE A 73 5.29 -1.27 5.52
C PHE A 73 4.15 -0.27 5.40
N SER A 74 3.16 -0.34 6.30
CA SER A 74 2.29 0.80 6.60
C SER A 74 3.10 1.97 7.15
N ASN A 75 2.58 3.20 7.05
CA ASN A 75 3.32 4.38 7.50
C ASN A 75 3.58 4.42 9.02
N ASP A 76 2.77 3.73 9.80
CA ASP A 76 2.98 3.58 11.25
C ASP A 76 3.85 2.38 11.62
N GLY A 77 4.24 1.56 10.64
CA GLY A 77 5.04 0.35 10.83
C GLY A 77 4.30 -0.80 11.51
N SER A 78 2.98 -0.73 11.62
CA SER A 78 2.18 -1.78 12.27
C SER A 78 1.79 -2.93 11.36
N ARG A 79 1.91 -2.74 10.03
CA ARG A 79 1.55 -3.71 9.00
C ARG A 79 2.64 -3.84 7.95
N VAL A 80 2.69 -4.98 7.29
CA VAL A 80 3.52 -5.22 6.12
C VAL A 80 2.69 -5.95 5.08
N VAL A 81 2.71 -5.46 3.85
CA VAL A 81 2.23 -6.19 2.68
C VAL A 81 3.43 -6.88 2.05
N PHE A 82 3.37 -8.20 1.90
CA PHE A 82 4.30 -8.97 1.09
C PHE A 82 3.65 -9.38 -0.23
N THR A 83 4.44 -9.45 -1.26
CA THR A 83 4.03 -9.84 -2.62
C THR A 83 4.55 -11.23 -2.97
N ASP A 84 3.77 -11.99 -3.76
CA ASP A 84 4.16 -13.26 -4.33
C ASP A 84 4.35 -13.15 -5.84
N GLU A 85 5.60 -13.19 -6.29
CA GLU A 85 5.91 -13.25 -7.71
C GLU A 85 5.82 -14.68 -8.23
N TRP A 86 4.67 -15.29 -8.14
CA TRP A 86 4.45 -16.68 -8.49
C TRP A 86 4.96 -17.02 -9.90
N GLY A 87 5.92 -17.94 -9.95
CA GLY A 87 6.55 -18.38 -11.20
C GLY A 87 7.45 -17.34 -11.85
N GLY A 88 7.92 -16.33 -11.09
CA GLY A 88 8.82 -15.27 -11.60
C GLY A 88 8.16 -14.37 -12.65
N GLY A 89 6.87 -14.10 -12.52
CA GLY A 89 6.13 -13.16 -13.32
C GLY A 89 5.95 -13.50 -14.81
N THR A 90 6.29 -14.74 -15.22
CA THR A 90 6.30 -15.11 -16.66
C THR A 90 5.02 -15.78 -17.13
N SER A 91 4.11 -16.08 -16.23
CA SER A 91 2.89 -16.87 -16.50
C SER A 91 1.61 -16.05 -16.26
N PRO A 92 0.49 -16.43 -16.89
CA PRO A 92 -0.78 -15.72 -16.72
C PRO A 92 -1.51 -16.17 -15.43
N ASN A 93 -1.06 -15.69 -14.28
CA ASN A 93 -1.54 -16.14 -12.98
C ASN A 93 -2.66 -15.27 -12.39
N CYS A 94 -3.28 -14.36 -13.18
CA CYS A 94 -4.43 -13.55 -12.78
C CYS A 94 -5.71 -13.95 -13.51
N GLN A 95 -5.87 -15.20 -13.88
CA GLN A 95 -7.11 -15.70 -14.48
C GLN A 95 -8.15 -16.01 -13.40
N ALA A 96 -9.42 -16.06 -13.78
CA ALA A 96 -10.53 -16.23 -12.84
C ALA A 96 -10.48 -17.52 -12.01
N GLU A 97 -9.85 -18.58 -12.54
CA GLU A 97 -9.67 -19.86 -11.86
C GLU A 97 -8.50 -19.91 -10.88
N HIS A 98 -7.58 -18.93 -10.94
CA HIS A 98 -6.44 -18.91 -10.03
C HIS A 98 -6.85 -18.43 -8.64
N PRO A 99 -6.47 -19.14 -7.57
CA PRO A 99 -6.86 -18.79 -6.21
C PRO A 99 -6.28 -17.44 -5.78
N LEU A 100 -7.00 -16.78 -4.88
CA LEU A 100 -6.67 -15.46 -4.37
C LEU A 100 -5.29 -15.42 -3.69
N GLU A 101 -4.92 -16.52 -3.04
CA GLU A 101 -3.73 -16.65 -2.21
C GLU A 101 -2.44 -16.77 -3.02
N MET A 102 -2.50 -17.18 -4.28
CA MET A 102 -1.33 -17.44 -5.12
C MET A 102 -1.08 -16.32 -6.11
N GLY A 103 0.14 -15.81 -6.16
CA GLY A 103 0.54 -14.70 -7.05
C GLY A 103 -0.09 -13.36 -6.66
N GLY A 104 -0.54 -13.22 -5.42
CA GLY A 104 -1.14 -12.03 -4.86
C GLY A 104 -0.30 -11.41 -3.75
N ASN A 105 -0.96 -10.64 -2.91
CA ASN A 105 -0.38 -10.03 -1.71
C ASN A 105 -0.89 -10.73 -0.46
N THR A 106 -0.07 -10.77 0.61
CA THR A 106 -0.55 -11.05 1.96
C THR A 106 -0.29 -9.85 2.87
N THR A 107 -1.29 -9.49 3.69
CA THR A 107 -1.15 -8.47 4.72
C THR A 107 -0.83 -9.12 6.05
N LEU A 108 0.28 -8.72 6.65
CA LEU A 108 0.70 -9.17 7.98
C LEU A 108 0.68 -7.99 8.95
N VAL A 109 0.10 -8.19 10.14
CA VAL A 109 0.13 -7.22 11.24
C VAL A 109 1.26 -7.58 12.20
N ILE A 110 2.02 -6.57 12.61
CA ILE A 110 3.06 -6.72 13.63
C ILE A 110 2.42 -6.55 15.01
N GLY A 111 2.35 -7.63 15.77
CA GLY A 111 1.82 -7.61 17.13
C GLY A 111 2.72 -6.88 18.13
N ALA A 112 2.20 -6.60 19.33
CA ALA A 112 2.99 -6.02 20.42
C ALA A 112 4.19 -6.89 20.85
N ASP A 113 4.14 -8.17 20.55
CA ASP A 113 5.22 -9.14 20.72
C ASP A 113 6.27 -9.08 19.59
N ARG A 114 6.12 -8.15 18.67
CA ARG A 114 6.95 -7.98 17.45
C ARG A 114 6.95 -9.26 16.59
N LYS A 115 5.79 -9.93 16.50
CA LYS A 115 5.57 -11.09 15.64
C LYS A 115 4.53 -10.78 14.58
N PHE A 116 4.68 -11.37 13.41
CA PHE A 116 3.69 -11.30 12.36
C PHE A 116 2.43 -12.09 12.70
N LYS A 117 1.28 -11.49 12.40
CA LYS A 117 -0.02 -12.16 12.34
C LYS A 117 -0.58 -11.94 10.95
N GLN A 118 -0.83 -13.01 10.22
CA GLN A 118 -1.46 -12.93 8.91
C GLN A 118 -2.94 -12.57 9.06
N HIS A 119 -3.42 -11.71 8.16
CA HIS A 119 -4.80 -11.28 8.11
C HIS A 119 -5.44 -11.69 6.78
N ALA A 120 -5.20 -11.00 5.69
CA ALA A 120 -5.87 -11.26 4.43
C ALA A 120 -4.91 -11.34 3.24
N TYR A 121 -5.40 -12.01 2.19
CA TYR A 121 -4.80 -11.94 0.87
C TYR A 121 -5.52 -10.90 0.01
N PHE A 122 -4.81 -10.39 -0.98
CA PHE A 122 -5.35 -9.53 -2.02
C PHE A 122 -4.78 -9.94 -3.37
N LYS A 123 -5.63 -9.94 -4.38
CA LYS A 123 -5.28 -10.09 -5.79
C LYS A 123 -6.13 -9.10 -6.59
N ILE A 124 -5.63 -8.64 -7.75
CA ILE A 124 -6.43 -7.76 -8.60
C ILE A 124 -7.77 -8.42 -8.92
N PRO A 125 -8.89 -7.68 -8.81
CA PRO A 125 -10.22 -8.28 -8.98
C PRO A 125 -10.58 -8.57 -10.45
N THR A 126 -9.92 -7.89 -11.39
CA THR A 126 -10.15 -8.08 -12.82
C THR A 126 -9.32 -9.25 -13.34
N ALA A 127 -9.99 -10.30 -13.79
CA ALA A 127 -9.34 -11.44 -14.41
C ALA A 127 -8.68 -11.05 -15.74
N GLN A 128 -7.43 -11.44 -15.91
CA GLN A 128 -6.66 -11.23 -17.12
C GLN A 128 -6.79 -12.42 -18.08
N SER A 129 -6.42 -12.23 -19.33
CA SER A 129 -6.46 -13.31 -20.33
C SER A 129 -5.31 -14.31 -20.15
N ALA A 130 -5.40 -15.46 -20.81
CA ALA A 130 -4.37 -16.49 -20.81
C ALA A 130 -3.06 -16.07 -21.56
N GLN A 131 -3.05 -14.91 -22.21
CA GLN A 131 -1.88 -14.35 -22.90
C GLN A 131 -1.12 -13.33 -22.07
N GLU A 132 -1.70 -12.86 -20.97
CA GLU A 132 -1.15 -11.79 -20.15
C GLU A 132 -0.41 -12.36 -18.95
N ASN A 133 0.93 -12.23 -18.92
CA ASN A 133 1.67 -12.54 -17.70
C ASN A 133 1.26 -11.59 -16.57
N CYS A 134 0.90 -12.12 -15.44
CA CYS A 134 0.35 -11.34 -14.35
C CYS A 134 0.54 -12.03 -13.00
N VAL A 135 1.18 -11.32 -12.08
CA VAL A 135 1.26 -11.60 -10.65
C VAL A 135 1.54 -10.30 -9.91
N SER A 136 1.44 -10.30 -8.60
CA SER A 136 1.83 -9.15 -7.78
C SER A 136 3.34 -8.91 -7.86
N HIS A 137 3.75 -7.64 -7.95
CA HIS A 137 5.14 -7.24 -8.08
C HIS A 137 5.45 -6.02 -7.20
N ASN A 138 6.35 -5.13 -7.63
CA ASN A 138 6.86 -4.03 -6.83
C ASN A 138 5.88 -2.86 -6.71
N GLY A 139 5.89 -2.23 -5.54
CA GLY A 139 5.09 -1.06 -5.26
C GLY A 139 5.58 -0.25 -4.06
N GLY A 140 4.85 0.78 -3.71
CA GLY A 140 5.14 1.64 -2.58
C GLY A 140 3.93 2.40 -2.08
N LEU A 141 4.08 3.10 -0.94
CA LEU A 141 2.98 3.84 -0.34
C LEU A 141 2.58 5.06 -1.17
N VAL A 142 1.28 5.33 -1.21
CA VAL A 142 0.69 6.61 -1.59
C VAL A 142 0.40 7.39 -0.31
N PRO A 143 0.93 8.62 -0.14
CA PRO A 143 0.92 9.34 1.13
C PRO A 143 -0.43 10.00 1.43
N VAL A 144 -1.47 9.21 1.66
CA VAL A 144 -2.79 9.69 2.08
C VAL A 144 -2.87 9.71 3.61
N PRO A 145 -3.17 10.86 4.26
CA PRO A 145 -3.23 10.93 5.71
C PRO A 145 -4.26 9.95 6.30
N GLY A 146 -3.85 9.17 7.30
CA GLY A 146 -4.75 8.25 8.03
C GLY A 146 -5.20 7.01 7.26
N ARG A 147 -4.56 6.73 6.12
CA ARG A 147 -4.81 5.51 5.33
C ARG A 147 -3.50 4.85 4.92
N ASP A 148 -3.52 3.55 4.85
CA ASP A 148 -2.44 2.73 4.31
C ASP A 148 -2.82 2.35 2.87
N ILE A 149 -2.33 3.14 1.92
CA ILE A 149 -2.57 2.95 0.49
C ILE A 149 -1.25 2.62 -0.19
N MET A 150 -1.25 1.60 -1.02
CA MET A 150 -0.12 1.16 -1.83
C MET A 150 -0.48 1.23 -3.30
N VAL A 151 0.41 1.73 -4.13
CA VAL A 151 0.37 1.56 -5.58
C VAL A 151 1.36 0.46 -5.96
N GLN A 152 1.00 -0.38 -6.93
CA GLN A 152 1.74 -1.60 -7.25
C GLN A 152 1.62 -1.97 -8.73
N GLY A 153 2.69 -2.55 -9.29
CA GLY A 153 2.68 -3.18 -10.61
C GLY A 153 2.23 -4.64 -10.54
N TRP A 154 1.54 -5.08 -11.59
CA TRP A 154 1.04 -6.45 -11.78
C TRP A 154 1.37 -7.00 -13.17
N TYR A 155 2.52 -6.63 -13.72
CA TYR A 155 2.88 -6.97 -15.11
C TYR A 155 1.79 -6.51 -16.09
N GLN A 156 1.27 -7.38 -16.97
CA GLN A 156 0.18 -7.01 -17.88
C GLN A 156 -1.17 -6.82 -17.19
N GLY A 157 -1.32 -7.19 -15.93
CA GLY A 157 -2.43 -6.75 -15.09
C GLY A 157 -2.39 -5.26 -14.72
N GLY A 158 -1.35 -4.56 -15.19
CA GLY A 158 -1.24 -3.11 -15.11
C GLY A 158 -0.77 -2.58 -13.75
N VAL A 159 -1.26 -1.40 -13.40
CA VAL A 159 -1.01 -0.71 -12.12
C VAL A 159 -2.28 -0.76 -11.29
N ASN A 160 -2.14 -1.13 -10.02
CA ASN A 160 -3.23 -1.22 -9.06
C ASN A 160 -2.96 -0.32 -7.86
N VAL A 161 -3.99 0.29 -7.31
CA VAL A 161 -3.94 1.07 -6.06
C VAL A 161 -4.83 0.39 -5.04
N ILE A 162 -4.23 -0.01 -3.93
CA ILE A 162 -4.84 -0.85 -2.90
C ILE A 162 -4.93 -0.07 -1.61
N ASP A 163 -6.09 -0.08 -0.96
CA ASP A 163 -6.24 0.31 0.44
C ASP A 163 -6.15 -0.94 1.33
N PHE A 164 -5.15 -0.98 2.20
CA PHE A 164 -4.94 -2.03 3.20
C PHE A 164 -5.01 -1.50 4.65
N THR A 165 -5.69 -0.36 4.84
CA THR A 165 -5.93 0.25 6.16
C THR A 165 -6.66 -0.72 7.10
N ASP A 166 -7.64 -1.48 6.56
CA ASP A 166 -8.20 -2.65 7.23
C ASP A 166 -7.42 -3.89 6.79
N PRO A 167 -6.57 -4.48 7.65
CA PRO A 167 -5.73 -5.60 7.27
C PRO A 167 -6.51 -6.87 6.92
N ASP A 168 -7.77 -6.97 7.34
CA ASP A 168 -8.65 -8.11 7.05
C ASP A 168 -9.39 -7.96 5.71
N ARG A 169 -9.44 -6.75 5.16
CA ARG A 169 -10.20 -6.44 3.96
C ARG A 169 -9.48 -5.44 3.04
N PRO A 170 -8.27 -5.77 2.55
CA PRO A 170 -7.63 -4.94 1.53
C PRO A 170 -8.48 -4.96 0.24
N TYR A 171 -8.58 -3.82 -0.44
CA TYR A 171 -9.39 -3.71 -1.65
C TYR A 171 -8.80 -2.68 -2.63
N GLU A 172 -9.11 -2.89 -3.91
CA GLU A 172 -8.74 -1.98 -4.98
C GLU A 172 -9.53 -0.67 -4.89
N ILE A 173 -8.84 0.45 -5.05
CA ILE A 173 -9.46 1.78 -5.09
C ILE A 173 -9.24 2.54 -6.39
N ALA A 174 -8.24 2.13 -7.18
CA ALA A 174 -7.98 2.62 -8.52
C ALA A 174 -7.10 1.63 -9.28
N PHE A 175 -7.12 1.70 -10.60
CA PHE A 175 -6.27 0.88 -11.48
C PHE A 175 -5.97 1.61 -12.78
N PHE A 176 -4.92 1.16 -13.48
CA PHE A 176 -4.62 1.51 -14.86
C PHE A 176 -4.09 0.26 -15.56
N ASP A 177 -4.72 -0.11 -16.67
CA ASP A 177 -4.36 -1.27 -17.48
C ASP A 177 -4.36 -0.87 -18.96
N ARG A 178 -3.29 -1.21 -19.66
CA ARG A 178 -3.17 -0.99 -21.11
C ARG A 178 -3.73 -2.13 -21.95
N GLY A 179 -4.18 -3.21 -21.30
CA GLY A 179 -4.56 -4.46 -21.94
C GLY A 179 -3.36 -5.24 -22.50
N PRO A 180 -3.64 -6.38 -23.12
CA PRO A 180 -2.62 -7.33 -23.56
C PRO A 180 -1.63 -6.72 -24.57
N ILE A 181 -0.41 -7.22 -24.53
CA ILE A 181 0.62 -6.89 -25.52
C ILE A 181 0.42 -7.78 -26.74
N ASP A 182 0.27 -7.17 -27.91
CA ASP A 182 0.20 -7.93 -29.15
C ASP A 182 1.47 -8.78 -29.33
N PRO A 183 1.34 -10.06 -29.66
CA PRO A 183 2.49 -10.90 -29.94
C PRO A 183 3.26 -10.31 -31.13
N PRO A 184 4.60 -10.37 -31.14
CA PRO A 184 5.39 -9.89 -32.27
C PRO A 184 4.94 -10.63 -33.53
N PRO A 185 4.88 -9.98 -34.69
CA PRO A 185 4.54 -10.60 -35.96
C PRO A 185 5.48 -11.79 -36.19
N ALA A 186 4.94 -12.94 -36.56
CA ALA A 186 5.64 -14.21 -36.64
C ALA A 186 6.89 -14.12 -37.54
N ALA A 187 8.05 -14.03 -36.93
CA ALA A 187 9.33 -14.21 -37.60
C ALA A 187 9.65 -15.73 -37.60
N GLY A 188 9.38 -16.40 -38.72
CA GLY A 188 9.73 -17.81 -38.96
C GLY A 188 9.08 -18.84 -38.01
N ALA A 189 8.70 -20.00 -38.53
CA ALA A 189 7.96 -21.01 -37.80
C ALA A 189 8.63 -21.61 -36.55
N GLU A 190 9.95 -21.51 -36.41
CA GLU A 190 10.68 -22.07 -35.26
C GLU A 190 10.66 -21.14 -34.01
N GLN A 191 10.68 -19.83 -34.18
CA GLN A 191 10.54 -18.88 -33.06
C GLN A 191 9.09 -18.73 -32.57
N ALA A 192 8.13 -19.07 -33.43
CA ALA A 192 6.71 -19.00 -33.10
C ALA A 192 6.25 -20.06 -32.06
N SER A 193 6.99 -21.17 -31.85
CA SER A 193 6.56 -22.25 -30.96
C SER A 193 6.77 -21.93 -29.48
N VAL A 194 7.82 -21.19 -29.12
CA VAL A 194 8.08 -20.82 -27.71
C VAL A 194 7.25 -19.58 -27.30
N SER A 195 7.02 -18.66 -28.22
CA SER A 195 6.25 -17.44 -27.99
C SER A 195 4.73 -17.69 -27.88
N ARG A 196 4.21 -18.70 -28.54
CA ARG A 196 2.75 -19.02 -28.53
C ARG A 196 2.27 -19.69 -27.25
N THR A 197 3.15 -20.33 -26.49
CA THR A 197 2.79 -21.05 -25.26
C THR A 197 2.92 -20.22 -24.00
N ARG A 198 3.61 -19.06 -24.03
CA ARG A 198 3.87 -18.23 -22.85
C ARG A 198 3.36 -16.79 -22.94
N GLY A 199 2.73 -16.39 -24.03
CA GLY A 199 2.39 -14.99 -24.27
C GLY A 199 3.61 -14.09 -24.46
N THR A 200 3.38 -12.78 -24.63
CA THR A 200 4.43 -11.76 -24.61
C THR A 200 4.64 -11.30 -23.18
N ILE A 201 5.85 -11.40 -22.66
CA ILE A 201 6.18 -10.90 -21.32
C ILE A 201 6.28 -9.38 -21.37
N GLY A 202 5.59 -8.70 -20.48
CA GLY A 202 5.58 -7.24 -20.38
C GLY A 202 4.71 -6.73 -19.24
N GLY A 203 4.30 -5.48 -19.36
CA GLY A 203 3.46 -4.81 -18.39
C GLY A 203 4.24 -4.12 -17.27
N SER A 204 3.54 -3.65 -16.25
CA SER A 204 4.10 -2.88 -15.15
C SER A 204 5.02 -3.73 -14.27
N TRP A 205 6.33 -3.48 -14.36
CA TRP A 205 7.34 -4.07 -13.48
C TRP A 205 7.26 -3.54 -12.06
N GLY A 206 7.00 -2.24 -11.90
CA GLY A 206 6.83 -1.59 -10.61
C GLY A 206 6.13 -0.26 -10.76
N ALA A 207 5.37 0.12 -9.75
CA ALA A 207 4.67 1.38 -9.72
C ALA A 207 4.91 2.09 -8.39
N TYR A 208 5.32 3.36 -8.46
CA TYR A 208 5.72 4.14 -7.29
C TYR A 208 5.14 5.55 -7.34
N TYR A 209 4.60 6.00 -6.21
CA TYR A 209 4.17 7.38 -6.05
C TYR A 209 5.36 8.28 -5.73
N TRP A 210 5.53 9.35 -6.48
CA TRP A 210 6.55 10.37 -6.22
C TRP A 210 6.03 11.74 -6.62
N ASN A 211 5.98 12.65 -5.64
CA ASN A 211 5.68 14.09 -5.83
C ASN A 211 4.43 14.38 -6.68
N GLY A 212 3.34 13.68 -6.39
CA GLY A 212 2.03 13.94 -7.02
C GLY A 212 1.65 12.99 -8.15
N TYR A 213 2.59 12.16 -8.62
CA TYR A 213 2.37 11.24 -9.74
C TYR A 213 2.75 9.80 -9.36
N VAL A 214 2.20 8.86 -10.09
CA VAL A 214 2.62 7.46 -10.09
C VAL A 214 3.47 7.20 -11.33
N TYR A 215 4.66 6.67 -11.11
CA TYR A 215 5.58 6.27 -12.17
C TYR A 215 5.61 4.76 -12.24
N SER A 216 5.32 4.21 -13.41
CA SER A 216 5.37 2.78 -13.66
C SER A 216 6.32 2.46 -14.81
N SER A 217 7.29 1.58 -14.54
CA SER A 217 8.12 1.02 -15.61
C SER A 217 7.33 -0.09 -16.30
N GLU A 218 6.95 0.14 -17.54
CA GLU A 218 6.28 -0.82 -18.40
C GLU A 218 7.29 -1.49 -19.30
N MET A 219 7.50 -2.80 -19.11
CA MET A 219 8.62 -3.56 -19.69
C MET A 219 8.67 -3.55 -21.22
N ALA A 220 7.52 -3.54 -21.89
CA ALA A 220 7.42 -3.61 -23.34
C ALA A 220 7.15 -2.26 -24.00
N ARG A 221 6.56 -1.29 -23.26
CA ARG A 221 6.04 -0.03 -23.81
C ARG A 221 6.70 1.21 -23.22
N GLY A 222 7.62 1.06 -22.25
CA GLY A 222 8.45 2.12 -21.69
C GLY A 222 8.00 2.60 -20.30
N LEU A 223 7.60 3.86 -20.16
CA LEU A 223 7.26 4.50 -18.88
C LEU A 223 5.85 5.04 -18.92
N ASP A 224 5.07 4.74 -17.90
CA ASP A 224 3.78 5.37 -17.62
C ASP A 224 3.95 6.40 -16.51
N ILE A 225 3.38 7.59 -16.71
CA ILE A 225 3.25 8.63 -15.69
C ILE A 225 1.76 8.87 -15.52
N LEU A 226 1.24 8.51 -14.33
CA LEU A 226 -0.18 8.50 -14.04
C LEU A 226 -0.49 9.50 -12.92
N GLU A 227 -1.69 10.04 -12.93
CA GLU A 227 -2.21 10.88 -11.89
C GLU A 227 -3.44 10.22 -11.26
N LEU A 228 -3.55 10.32 -9.92
CA LEU A 228 -4.73 9.83 -9.22
C LEU A 228 -5.90 10.79 -9.44
N GLU A 229 -7.07 10.25 -9.78
CA GLU A 229 -8.30 11.02 -9.93
C GLU A 229 -9.28 10.77 -8.78
N PRO A 230 -10.11 11.77 -8.42
CA PRO A 230 -11.13 11.59 -7.39
C PRO A 230 -12.15 10.50 -7.76
N SER A 231 -12.52 9.71 -6.76
CA SER A 231 -13.51 8.64 -6.89
C SER A 231 -14.33 8.50 -5.59
N ALA A 232 -15.24 7.54 -5.57
CA ALA A 232 -15.95 7.17 -4.34
C ALA A 232 -15.00 6.67 -3.24
N HIS A 233 -13.83 6.16 -3.61
CA HIS A 233 -12.85 5.56 -2.70
C HIS A 233 -11.70 6.51 -2.35
N LEU A 234 -11.48 7.58 -3.12
CA LEU A 234 -10.37 8.52 -2.94
C LEU A 234 -10.85 9.94 -3.25
N SER A 235 -10.92 10.81 -2.24
CA SER A 235 -11.44 12.17 -2.42
C SER A 235 -10.40 13.12 -3.02
N ALA A 236 -10.88 14.25 -3.56
CA ALA A 236 -10.00 15.32 -4.03
C ALA A 236 -9.11 15.87 -2.91
N ASN A 237 -9.60 15.94 -1.67
CA ASN A 237 -8.80 16.38 -0.53
C ASN A 237 -7.72 15.36 -0.13
N GLU A 238 -8.00 14.07 -0.23
CA GLU A 238 -7.00 13.02 0.00
C GLU A 238 -5.87 13.10 -1.03
N ILE A 239 -6.20 13.29 -2.31
CA ILE A 239 -5.21 13.49 -3.38
C ILE A 239 -4.42 14.79 -3.17
N ALA A 240 -5.11 15.88 -2.83
CA ALA A 240 -4.44 17.15 -2.55
C ALA A 240 -3.50 17.05 -1.34
N ALA A 241 -3.88 16.31 -0.28
CA ALA A 241 -3.02 16.06 0.87
C ALA A 241 -1.80 15.21 0.50
N ALA A 242 -1.97 14.18 -0.34
CA ALA A 242 -0.88 13.37 -0.84
C ALA A 242 0.12 14.19 -1.66
N LYS A 243 -0.35 15.12 -2.49
CA LYS A 243 0.49 16.03 -3.28
C LYS A 243 1.32 17.02 -2.46
N LEU A 244 0.98 17.24 -1.19
CA LEU A 244 1.77 18.07 -0.28
C LEU A 244 3.02 17.38 0.26
N VAL A 245 3.09 16.06 0.15
CA VAL A 245 4.28 15.30 0.55
C VAL A 245 5.29 15.36 -0.58
N HIS A 246 6.47 15.85 -0.27
CA HIS A 246 7.56 15.99 -1.23
C HIS A 246 8.76 15.14 -0.79
N PHE A 247 9.24 14.31 -1.71
CA PHE A 247 10.43 13.51 -1.54
C PHE A 247 11.55 14.09 -2.43
N GLU A 248 12.72 14.33 -1.85
CA GLU A 248 13.91 14.72 -2.61
C GLU A 248 14.50 13.51 -3.34
N GLU A 249 14.46 12.36 -2.69
CA GLU A 249 14.89 11.07 -3.23
C GLU A 249 13.83 10.01 -2.93
N TYR A 250 13.74 9.01 -3.79
CA TYR A 250 12.89 7.85 -3.57
C TYR A 250 13.71 6.57 -3.67
N ASN A 251 13.72 5.79 -2.58
CA ASN A 251 14.31 4.47 -2.55
C ASN A 251 13.27 3.47 -1.99
N PRO A 252 12.71 2.59 -2.82
CA PRO A 252 11.68 1.64 -2.38
C PRO A 252 12.20 0.64 -1.33
N GLN A 253 13.52 0.43 -1.27
CA GLN A 253 14.17 -0.47 -0.30
C GLN A 253 14.58 0.24 1.01
N SER A 254 14.39 1.55 1.09
CA SER A 254 14.58 2.35 2.31
C SER A 254 13.37 3.26 2.51
N GLN A 255 12.29 2.70 3.06
CA GLN A 255 11.01 3.38 3.18
C GLN A 255 11.12 4.55 4.15
N PRO A 256 10.80 5.79 3.72
CA PRO A 256 10.75 6.93 4.62
C PRO A 256 9.48 6.91 5.45
N ARG A 257 9.52 7.50 6.65
CA ARG A 257 8.30 7.83 7.38
C ARG A 257 7.66 9.06 6.74
N ILE A 258 6.44 8.91 6.28
CA ILE A 258 5.68 9.97 5.66
C ILE A 258 5.11 10.89 6.74
N THR A 259 5.30 12.20 6.54
CA THR A 259 4.71 13.26 7.35
C THR A 259 4.06 14.28 6.43
N TRP A 260 2.98 14.91 6.91
CA TRP A 260 2.25 15.89 6.12
C TRP A 260 2.43 17.28 6.71
N PRO A 261 2.59 18.32 5.87
CA PRO A 261 2.59 19.69 6.36
C PRO A 261 1.21 20.04 6.92
N ALA A 262 1.18 21.02 7.83
CA ALA A 262 -0.06 21.52 8.38
C ALA A 262 -0.83 22.33 7.30
N ALA A 263 -1.86 21.72 6.73
CA ALA A 263 -2.63 22.29 5.61
C ALA A 263 -4.10 21.85 5.65
N PHE A 264 -5.00 22.66 5.07
CA PHE A 264 -6.42 22.35 5.00
C PHE A 264 -6.72 21.00 4.28
N PRO A 265 -6.08 20.65 3.15
CA PRO A 265 -6.30 19.35 2.52
C PRO A 265 -6.05 18.16 3.47
N VAL A 266 -5.05 18.24 4.35
CA VAL A 266 -4.76 17.20 5.34
C VAL A 266 -5.90 17.02 6.34
N VAL A 267 -6.46 18.12 6.84
CA VAL A 267 -7.63 18.09 7.74
C VAL A 267 -8.86 17.58 7.01
N ARG A 268 -9.12 18.10 5.81
CA ARG A 268 -10.29 17.71 4.99
C ARG A 268 -10.23 16.26 4.55
N SER A 269 -9.05 15.68 4.34
CA SER A 269 -8.92 14.25 4.01
C SER A 269 -9.46 13.37 5.14
N TYR A 270 -9.18 13.69 6.41
CA TYR A 270 -9.78 12.98 7.55
C TYR A 270 -11.30 13.16 7.62
N LEU A 271 -11.79 14.37 7.33
CA LEU A 271 -13.23 14.63 7.30
C LEU A 271 -13.93 13.80 6.22
N ASP A 272 -13.38 13.74 5.00
CA ASP A 272 -13.93 12.97 3.90
C ASP A 272 -13.96 11.47 4.22
N GLN A 273 -12.93 10.96 4.89
CA GLN A 273 -12.89 9.57 5.37
C GLN A 273 -13.96 9.30 6.42
N LEU A 274 -14.18 10.23 7.36
CA LEU A 274 -15.24 10.11 8.37
C LEU A 274 -16.64 10.13 7.74
N VAL A 275 -16.84 10.91 6.68
CA VAL A 275 -18.08 10.94 5.90
C VAL A 275 -18.26 9.62 5.15
N ARG A 276 -17.25 9.15 4.43
CA ARG A 276 -17.28 7.93 3.61
C ARG A 276 -17.60 6.69 4.42
N HIS A 277 -17.05 6.59 5.63
CA HIS A 277 -17.20 5.41 6.49
C HIS A 277 -18.20 5.60 7.63
N GLU A 278 -18.98 6.70 7.61
CA GLU A 278 -19.93 7.03 8.67
C GLU A 278 -19.28 7.01 10.08
N GLY A 279 -18.01 7.41 10.15
CA GLY A 279 -17.20 7.38 11.37
C GLY A 279 -17.64 8.40 12.42
N LEU A 280 -18.37 9.45 11.99
CA LEU A 280 -18.96 10.49 12.83
C LEU A 280 -20.34 10.87 12.26
N ALA A 281 -21.26 11.31 13.12
CA ALA A 281 -22.61 11.68 12.73
C ALA A 281 -22.62 12.74 11.61
N SER A 282 -23.47 12.57 10.58
CA SER A 282 -23.52 13.43 9.39
C SER A 282 -23.76 14.91 9.71
N ALA A 283 -24.63 15.22 10.68
CA ALA A 283 -24.83 16.60 11.12
C ALA A 283 -23.55 17.22 11.67
N ARG A 284 -22.70 16.42 12.35
CA ARG A 284 -21.45 16.90 12.93
C ARG A 284 -20.37 17.07 11.86
N THR A 285 -20.22 16.13 10.93
CA THR A 285 -19.27 16.26 9.81
C THR A 285 -19.60 17.48 8.95
N THR A 286 -20.89 17.75 8.70
CA THR A 286 -21.35 18.96 8.00
C THR A 286 -20.98 20.23 8.76
N ALA A 287 -21.16 20.25 10.08
CA ALA A 287 -20.81 21.41 10.92
C ALA A 287 -19.29 21.67 10.92
N ILE A 288 -18.48 20.61 11.01
CA ILE A 288 -17.01 20.71 10.92
C ILE A 288 -16.58 21.26 9.56
N GLY A 289 -17.16 20.78 8.46
CA GLY A 289 -16.87 21.29 7.12
C GLY A 289 -17.11 22.80 7.01
N ARG A 290 -18.27 23.27 7.48
CA ARG A 290 -18.59 24.71 7.50
C ARG A 290 -17.62 25.52 8.37
N ALA A 291 -17.21 24.98 9.52
CA ALA A 291 -16.25 25.64 10.40
C ALA A 291 -14.87 25.74 9.74
N LEU A 292 -14.42 24.71 9.04
CA LEU A 292 -13.18 24.72 8.24
C LEU A 292 -13.26 25.76 7.12
N ASP A 293 -14.38 25.82 6.38
CA ASP A 293 -14.60 26.83 5.34
C ASP A 293 -14.55 28.25 5.89
N ALA A 294 -15.14 28.49 7.08
CA ALA A 294 -15.09 29.76 7.74
C ALA A 294 -13.68 30.14 8.20
N ALA A 295 -12.94 29.19 8.79
CA ALA A 295 -11.56 29.39 9.23
C ALA A 295 -10.61 29.66 8.05
N GLU A 296 -10.81 28.98 6.92
CA GLU A 296 -9.98 29.14 5.71
C GLU A 296 -10.07 30.52 5.11
N ARG A 297 -11.23 31.20 5.21
CA ARG A 297 -11.44 32.59 4.78
C ARG A 297 -10.85 33.63 5.73
N GLN A 298 -10.44 33.23 6.93
CA GLN A 298 -9.81 34.11 7.92
C GLN A 298 -8.28 34.10 7.78
N SER A 299 -7.58 34.93 8.51
CA SER A 299 -6.12 35.00 8.59
C SER A 299 -5.65 35.35 10.00
N GLY A 300 -4.38 35.12 10.29
CA GLY A 300 -3.74 35.52 11.53
C GLY A 300 -4.45 35.02 12.79
N ALA A 301 -4.56 35.85 13.80
CA ALA A 301 -5.12 35.49 15.10
C ALA A 301 -6.57 34.95 15.03
N ALA A 302 -7.39 35.51 14.11
CA ALA A 302 -8.77 35.05 13.95
C ALA A 302 -8.84 33.61 13.45
N ARG A 303 -8.07 33.23 12.41
CA ARG A 303 -7.95 31.86 11.91
C ARG A 303 -7.45 30.94 13.01
N ARG A 304 -6.38 31.35 13.70
CA ARG A 304 -5.81 30.55 14.81
C ARG A 304 -6.85 30.27 15.90
N SER A 305 -7.59 31.29 16.34
CA SER A 305 -8.62 31.14 17.37
C SER A 305 -9.72 30.19 16.92
N ALA A 306 -10.25 30.35 15.70
CA ALA A 306 -11.30 29.51 15.15
C ALA A 306 -10.85 28.02 15.05
N LEU A 307 -9.63 27.76 14.55
CA LEU A 307 -9.09 26.42 14.45
C LEU A 307 -8.80 25.78 15.83
N THR A 308 -8.32 26.58 16.79
CA THR A 308 -8.08 26.08 18.16
C THR A 308 -9.39 25.68 18.83
N GLN A 309 -10.44 26.47 18.69
CA GLN A 309 -11.77 26.13 19.19
C GLN A 309 -12.28 24.85 18.52
N LEU A 310 -12.24 24.81 17.18
CA LEU A 310 -12.68 23.65 16.40
C LEU A 310 -11.95 22.37 16.79
N ALA A 311 -10.62 22.42 16.99
CA ALA A 311 -9.84 21.27 17.43
C ALA A 311 -10.32 20.72 18.79
N GLY A 312 -10.63 21.62 19.74
CA GLY A 312 -11.18 21.22 21.04
C GLY A 312 -12.58 20.61 20.95
N GLU A 313 -13.41 21.10 20.04
CA GLU A 313 -14.74 20.53 19.79
C GLU A 313 -14.61 19.12 19.15
N VAL A 314 -13.82 18.98 18.09
CA VAL A 314 -13.59 17.71 17.41
C VAL A 314 -12.96 16.66 18.34
N GLU A 315 -12.07 17.06 19.24
CA GLU A 315 -11.52 16.13 20.24
C GLU A 315 -12.63 15.56 21.15
N ARG A 316 -13.61 16.39 21.56
CA ARG A 316 -14.75 15.91 22.37
C ARG A 316 -15.68 15.00 21.57
N ASP A 317 -15.83 15.23 20.26
CA ASP A 317 -16.66 14.39 19.38
C ASP A 317 -16.15 12.94 19.30
N ALA A 318 -14.87 12.69 19.58
CA ALA A 318 -14.32 11.35 19.63
C ALA A 318 -15.04 10.44 20.66
N ASN A 319 -15.62 11.03 21.72
CA ASN A 319 -16.35 10.31 22.77
C ASN A 319 -17.75 9.88 22.33
N GLY A 320 -17.94 9.15 21.34
CA GLY A 320 -19.23 8.70 20.80
C GLY A 320 -19.16 8.52 19.28
N ALA A 321 -18.00 8.80 18.71
CA ALA A 321 -17.75 8.54 17.31
C ALA A 321 -17.54 7.04 17.06
N ARG A 322 -18.04 6.55 15.94
CA ARG A 322 -17.81 5.18 15.50
C ARG A 322 -16.32 4.95 15.18
N ASP A 323 -15.63 5.98 14.62
CA ASP A 323 -14.18 5.99 14.39
C ASP A 323 -13.51 7.07 15.25
N ALA A 324 -13.44 6.81 16.55
CA ALA A 324 -12.84 7.75 17.51
C ALA A 324 -11.35 8.02 17.23
N ALA A 325 -10.62 7.05 16.69
CA ALA A 325 -9.21 7.19 16.37
C ALA A 325 -9.01 8.23 15.26
N ARG A 326 -9.79 8.15 14.18
CA ARG A 326 -9.73 9.08 13.05
C ARG A 326 -10.21 10.49 13.45
N VAL A 327 -11.22 10.60 14.31
CA VAL A 327 -11.66 11.88 14.86
C VAL A 327 -10.53 12.54 15.66
N ARG A 328 -9.81 11.80 16.51
CA ARG A 328 -8.65 12.33 17.23
C ARG A 328 -7.51 12.72 16.29
N ALA A 329 -7.24 11.94 15.24
CA ALA A 329 -6.25 12.28 14.22
C ALA A 329 -6.61 13.60 13.50
N MET A 330 -7.88 13.78 13.13
CA MET A 330 -8.38 15.04 12.58
C MET A 330 -8.21 16.22 13.56
N ALA A 331 -8.55 16.03 14.84
CA ALA A 331 -8.37 17.07 15.86
C ALA A 331 -6.89 17.47 16.01
N ALA A 332 -5.97 16.48 15.96
CA ALA A 332 -4.53 16.74 15.96
C ALA A 332 -4.08 17.53 14.72
N ALA A 333 -4.58 17.15 13.53
CA ALA A 333 -4.29 17.87 12.28
C ALA A 333 -4.79 19.33 12.33
N ILE A 334 -5.98 19.57 12.92
CA ILE A 334 -6.52 20.93 13.12
C ILE A 334 -5.63 21.73 14.09
N ARG A 335 -5.15 21.12 15.19
CA ARG A 335 -4.21 21.78 16.12
C ARG A 335 -2.91 22.18 15.42
N ASN A 336 -2.35 21.28 14.60
CA ASN A 336 -1.14 21.57 13.83
C ASN A 336 -1.40 22.73 12.85
N LEU A 337 -2.55 22.74 12.18
CA LEU A 337 -2.93 23.83 11.29
C LEU A 337 -3.11 25.16 12.03
N ALA A 338 -3.69 25.15 13.24
CA ALA A 338 -3.81 26.33 14.09
C ALA A 338 -2.45 26.89 14.50
N ALA A 339 -1.46 26.01 14.77
CA ALA A 339 -0.14 26.43 15.20
C ALA A 339 0.64 27.22 14.14
N VAL A 340 0.40 26.94 12.85
CA VAL A 340 1.05 27.63 11.72
C VAL A 340 0.19 28.79 11.14
N ALA A 341 -1.00 28.98 11.63
CA ALA A 341 -1.91 30.05 11.20
C ALA A 341 -1.51 31.39 11.82
N GLY A 342 -0.37 31.94 11.39
CA GLY A 342 0.20 33.19 11.85
C GLY A 342 0.09 34.32 10.85
#